data_9feeb1d9f8cac347dd00066a6843400e
#
_entry.id   9feeb1d9f8cac347dd00066a6843400e
#
_cell.length_a   1.000
_cell.length_b   1.000
_cell.length_c   1.000
_cell.angle_alpha   90.00
_cell.angle_beta   90.00
_cell.angle_gamma   90.00
#
_symmetry.space_group_name_H-M   'P 1'
#
loop_
_entity.id
_entity.type
_entity.pdbx_description
1 polymer ?
#
loop_
_entity_poly.entity_id
_entity_poly.type
_entity_poly.pdbx_seq_one_letter_code
_entity_poly.pdbx_strand_id
1 'polypeptide(L)'
;MINIKSKELRITILMLLAMITWGLSWTNAKIVGDYGSASLMMFWRFFIATLSFAPIVWWHGKSLKITKEAIRIIILNSIFMVSYNYFFFKGTQVGLAGAGGVLVTTLNPILTALFSALFFSGYLLKKDIVGLILGFIGGAFIIKIWDLNFAQLFQSGNFHFIMSSLSWVSVTIVTSRSKEVIHFLPYSFWCFTISAILSLFLGWNEPLVSVFRFDWIFWLN
;
A
#
# COMPACT_ATOMS: atom_id res chain seq x y z
N MET A 1 -33.72 -14.48 -3.57
CA MET A 1 -33.42 -13.06 -3.83
C MET A 1 -32.70 -12.50 -2.62
N ILE A 2 -31.39 -12.27 -2.69
CA ILE A 2 -30.64 -11.57 -1.62
C ILE A 2 -31.11 -10.10 -1.67
N ASN A 3 -31.72 -9.66 -0.58
CA ASN A 3 -32.24 -8.31 -0.49
C ASN A 3 -31.10 -7.31 -0.74
N ILE A 4 -31.23 -6.40 -1.71
CA ILE A 4 -30.23 -5.42 -2.12
C ILE A 4 -29.68 -4.69 -0.89
N LYS A 5 -30.54 -4.29 0.05
CA LYS A 5 -30.15 -3.65 1.31
C LYS A 5 -29.19 -4.50 2.17
N SER A 6 -29.39 -5.84 2.20
CA SER A 6 -28.49 -6.72 2.97
C SER A 6 -27.11 -6.87 2.32
N LYS A 7 -27.05 -6.82 0.98
CA LYS A 7 -25.78 -6.86 0.23
C LYS A 7 -24.99 -5.56 0.43
N GLU A 8 -25.64 -4.42 0.35
CA GLU A 8 -25.01 -3.11 0.58
C GLU A 8 -24.49 -3.00 2.00
N LEU A 9 -25.29 -3.39 3.00
CA LEU A 9 -24.85 -3.39 4.41
C LEU A 9 -23.63 -4.27 4.62
N ARG A 10 -23.62 -5.48 4.05
CA ARG A 10 -22.47 -6.40 4.13
C ARG A 10 -21.20 -5.78 3.52
N ILE A 11 -21.32 -5.16 2.34
CA ILE A 11 -20.18 -4.48 1.70
C ILE A 11 -19.68 -3.34 2.58
N THR A 12 -20.57 -2.51 3.12
CA THR A 12 -20.22 -1.41 4.01
C THR A 12 -19.47 -1.89 5.25
N ILE A 13 -19.95 -2.94 5.91
CA ILE A 13 -19.28 -3.53 7.09
C ILE A 13 -17.88 -4.05 6.71
N LEU A 14 -17.76 -4.78 5.60
CA LEU A 14 -16.47 -5.29 5.14
C LEU A 14 -15.49 -4.16 4.81
N MET A 15 -15.96 -3.07 4.21
CA MET A 15 -15.14 -1.89 3.94
C MET A 15 -14.70 -1.19 5.23
N LEU A 16 -15.59 -1.05 6.21
CA LEU A 16 -15.22 -0.48 7.52
C LEU A 16 -14.15 -1.32 8.21
N LEU A 17 -14.31 -2.64 8.23
CA LEU A 17 -13.31 -3.54 8.79
C LEU A 17 -11.97 -3.43 8.05
N ALA A 18 -11.99 -3.35 6.72
CA ALA A 18 -10.78 -3.16 5.92
C ALA A 18 -10.09 -1.82 6.24
N MET A 19 -10.85 -0.74 6.47
CA MET A 19 -10.27 0.57 6.83
C MET A 19 -9.68 0.56 8.24
N ILE A 20 -10.33 -0.12 9.19
CA ILE A 20 -9.80 -0.29 10.56
C ILE A 20 -8.48 -1.06 10.51
N THR A 21 -8.43 -2.20 9.82
CA THR A 21 -7.19 -3.00 9.69
C THR A 21 -6.09 -2.23 8.97
N TRP A 22 -6.44 -1.44 7.96
CA TRP A 22 -5.48 -0.58 7.28
C TRP A 22 -4.93 0.53 8.20
N GLY A 23 -5.80 1.15 9.01
CA GLY A 23 -5.38 2.13 10.02
C GLY A 23 -4.42 1.53 11.06
N LEU A 24 -4.74 0.34 11.58
CA LEU A 24 -3.89 -0.39 12.52
C LEU A 24 -2.52 -0.76 11.91
N SER A 25 -2.46 -0.99 10.60
CA SER A 25 -1.20 -1.37 9.93
C SER A 25 -0.08 -0.33 10.09
N TRP A 26 -0.40 0.94 10.34
CA TRP A 26 0.60 1.99 10.60
C TRP A 26 1.28 1.80 11.95
N THR A 27 0.51 1.53 12.99
CA THR A 27 1.04 1.24 14.33
C THR A 27 1.81 -0.07 14.32
N ASN A 28 1.26 -1.11 13.70
CA ASN A 28 1.90 -2.41 13.58
C ASN A 28 3.25 -2.29 12.83
N ALA A 29 3.29 -1.55 11.72
CA ALA A 29 4.53 -1.31 10.99
C ALA A 29 5.59 -0.59 11.83
N LYS A 30 5.19 0.32 12.73
CA LYS A 30 6.11 0.96 13.68
C LYS A 30 6.68 -0.04 14.66
N ILE A 31 5.84 -0.90 15.23
CA ILE A 31 6.25 -1.92 16.22
C ILE A 31 7.19 -2.93 15.55
N VAL A 32 6.81 -3.53 14.43
CA VAL A 32 7.67 -4.52 13.76
C VAL A 32 8.97 -3.90 13.22
N GLY A 33 8.95 -2.60 12.95
CA GLY A 33 10.12 -1.85 12.50
C GLY A 33 11.28 -1.82 13.50
N ASP A 34 11.01 -2.07 14.78
CA ASP A 34 12.05 -2.16 15.82
C ASP A 34 12.78 -3.51 15.81
N TYR A 35 12.23 -4.53 15.12
CA TYR A 35 12.80 -5.88 15.05
C TYR A 35 13.78 -6.08 13.88
N GLY A 36 13.75 -5.24 12.88
CA GLY A 36 14.62 -5.42 11.73
C GLY A 36 14.45 -4.38 10.63
N SER A 37 15.17 -4.57 9.54
CA SER A 37 15.16 -3.63 8.42
C SER A 37 13.84 -3.58 7.66
N ALA A 38 13.60 -2.49 6.93
CA ALA A 38 12.45 -2.35 6.04
C ALA A 38 12.41 -3.49 4.99
N SER A 39 13.57 -3.92 4.49
CA SER A 39 13.68 -5.00 3.49
C SER A 39 13.23 -6.35 4.07
N LEU A 40 13.62 -6.65 5.32
CA LEU A 40 13.21 -7.87 6.02
C LEU A 40 11.69 -7.92 6.22
N MET A 41 11.10 -6.80 6.72
CA MET A 41 9.66 -6.70 6.95
C MET A 41 8.87 -6.84 5.64
N MET A 42 9.34 -6.19 4.59
CA MET A 42 8.74 -6.19 3.28
C MET A 42 8.76 -7.60 2.64
N PHE A 43 9.86 -8.33 2.75
CA PHE A 43 9.95 -9.70 2.26
C PHE A 43 8.90 -10.60 2.94
N TRP A 44 8.87 -10.63 4.27
CA TRP A 44 7.93 -11.46 5.02
C TRP A 44 6.47 -11.08 4.77
N ARG A 45 6.17 -9.80 4.68
CA ARG A 45 4.83 -9.32 4.32
C ARG A 45 4.36 -9.88 2.98
N PHE A 46 5.16 -9.76 1.92
CA PHE A 46 4.80 -10.26 0.61
C PHE A 46 4.80 -11.79 0.53
N PHE A 47 5.72 -12.44 1.22
CA PHE A 47 5.79 -13.89 1.27
C PHE A 47 4.52 -14.48 1.92
N ILE A 48 4.12 -13.98 3.09
CA ILE A 48 2.90 -14.40 3.77
C ILE A 48 1.67 -14.06 2.93
N ALA A 49 1.62 -12.89 2.30
CA ALA A 49 0.53 -12.52 1.39
C ALA A 49 0.43 -13.51 0.22
N THR A 50 1.55 -13.90 -0.41
CA THR A 50 1.58 -14.92 -1.48
C THR A 50 1.01 -16.25 -0.99
N LEU A 51 1.48 -16.74 0.17
CA LEU A 51 0.99 -18.00 0.75
C LEU A 51 -0.50 -17.95 1.08
N SER A 52 -0.99 -16.81 1.57
CA SER A 52 -2.41 -16.61 1.90
C SER A 52 -3.29 -16.54 0.64
N PHE A 53 -2.79 -15.97 -0.45
CA PHE A 53 -3.55 -15.87 -1.71
C PHE A 53 -3.56 -17.18 -2.51
N ALA A 54 -2.56 -18.04 -2.40
CA ALA A 54 -2.48 -19.30 -3.12
C ALA A 54 -3.76 -20.19 -2.92
N PRO A 55 -4.18 -20.52 -1.69
CA PRO A 55 -5.40 -21.30 -1.48
C PRO A 55 -6.66 -20.58 -1.97
N ILE A 56 -6.72 -19.25 -1.87
CA ILE A 56 -7.86 -18.46 -2.34
C ILE A 56 -8.03 -18.60 -3.87
N VAL A 57 -6.94 -18.47 -4.61
CA VAL A 57 -6.94 -18.60 -6.08
C VAL A 57 -7.35 -20.02 -6.47
N TRP A 58 -6.81 -21.02 -5.79
CA TRP A 58 -7.12 -22.42 -6.03
C TRP A 58 -8.61 -22.74 -5.74
N TRP A 59 -9.11 -22.31 -4.58
CA TRP A 59 -10.51 -22.52 -4.19
C TRP A 59 -11.51 -21.93 -5.19
N HIS A 60 -11.18 -20.76 -5.75
CA HIS A 60 -12.02 -20.12 -6.75
C HIS A 60 -11.82 -20.66 -8.17
N GLY A 61 -11.03 -21.72 -8.35
CA GLY A 61 -10.78 -22.36 -9.65
C GLY A 61 -10.16 -21.41 -10.69
N LYS A 62 -9.42 -20.39 -10.25
CA LYS A 62 -8.82 -19.40 -11.17
C LYS A 62 -7.48 -19.91 -11.70
N SER A 63 -7.32 -19.83 -13.02
CA SER A 63 -6.07 -20.18 -13.68
C SER A 63 -4.96 -19.18 -13.32
N LEU A 64 -3.77 -19.70 -12.99
CA LEU A 64 -2.54 -18.93 -12.79
C LEU A 64 -1.79 -18.65 -14.10
N LYS A 65 -2.35 -19.04 -15.26
CA LYS A 65 -1.75 -18.72 -16.56
C LYS A 65 -1.73 -17.23 -16.80
N ILE A 66 -0.60 -16.73 -17.30
CA ILE A 66 -0.36 -15.30 -17.53
C ILE A 66 -0.09 -15.07 -19.01
N THR A 67 -0.69 -14.04 -19.58
CA THR A 67 -0.37 -13.54 -20.93
C THR A 67 0.87 -12.65 -20.91
N LYS A 68 1.50 -12.42 -22.07
CA LYS A 68 2.63 -11.49 -22.17
C LYS A 68 2.28 -10.05 -21.78
N GLU A 69 1.03 -9.66 -21.98
CA GLU A 69 0.53 -8.32 -21.56
C GLU A 69 0.36 -8.25 -20.05
N ALA A 70 -0.25 -9.28 -19.46
CA ALA A 70 -0.45 -9.36 -18.02
C ALA A 70 0.88 -9.35 -17.26
N ILE A 71 1.92 -10.06 -17.73
CA ILE A 71 3.21 -10.11 -17.02
C ILE A 71 3.89 -8.74 -16.96
N ARG A 72 3.79 -7.92 -18.01
CA ARG A 72 4.34 -6.56 -18.01
C ARG A 72 3.68 -5.69 -16.94
N ILE A 73 2.34 -5.75 -16.87
CA ILE A 73 1.56 -5.00 -15.88
C ILE A 73 1.88 -5.49 -14.47
N ILE A 74 1.99 -6.81 -14.25
CA ILE A 74 2.31 -7.41 -12.96
C ILE A 74 3.71 -6.98 -12.51
N ILE A 75 4.74 -7.08 -13.36
CA ILE A 75 6.11 -6.68 -13.02
C ILE A 75 6.15 -5.19 -12.67
N LEU A 76 5.55 -4.33 -13.49
CA LEU A 76 5.53 -2.90 -13.24
C LEU A 76 4.83 -2.58 -11.91
N ASN A 77 3.69 -3.21 -11.65
CA ASN A 77 2.97 -3.04 -10.39
C ASN A 77 3.79 -3.54 -9.20
N SER A 78 4.47 -4.67 -9.33
CA SER A 78 5.31 -5.23 -8.26
C SER A 78 6.48 -4.32 -7.91
N ILE A 79 7.10 -3.66 -8.89
CA ILE A 79 8.14 -2.66 -8.66
C ILE A 79 7.58 -1.50 -7.82
N PHE A 80 6.41 -0.96 -8.18
CA PHE A 80 5.79 0.11 -7.42
C PHE A 80 5.30 -0.34 -6.03
N MET A 81 4.82 -1.58 -5.89
CA MET A 81 4.45 -2.16 -4.60
C MET A 81 5.66 -2.31 -3.67
N VAL A 82 6.78 -2.76 -4.19
CA VAL A 82 8.03 -2.87 -3.44
C VAL A 82 8.52 -1.48 -3.03
N SER A 83 8.52 -0.52 -3.95
CA SER A 83 8.85 0.89 -3.67
C SER A 83 7.95 1.47 -2.57
N TYR A 84 6.62 1.30 -2.70
CA TYR A 84 5.66 1.73 -1.69
C TYR A 84 5.98 1.14 -0.32
N ASN A 85 6.16 -0.17 -0.23
CA ASN A 85 6.38 -0.85 1.05
C ASN A 85 7.74 -0.48 1.66
N TYR A 86 8.78 -0.34 0.85
CA TYR A 86 10.08 0.10 1.32
C TYR A 86 9.98 1.48 1.99
N PHE A 87 9.40 2.44 1.30
CA PHE A 87 9.23 3.79 1.85
C PHE A 87 8.24 3.83 3.01
N PHE A 88 7.21 3.00 3.01
CA PHE A 88 6.27 2.87 4.11
C PHE A 88 6.99 2.38 5.39
N PHE A 89 7.68 1.25 5.34
CA PHE A 89 8.40 0.72 6.50
C PHE A 89 9.54 1.65 6.93
N LYS A 90 10.32 2.17 5.99
CA LYS A 90 11.39 3.12 6.33
C LYS A 90 10.84 4.39 6.95
N GLY A 91 9.75 4.91 6.42
CA GLY A 91 9.08 6.08 6.99
C GLY A 91 8.57 5.84 8.40
N THR A 92 7.95 4.69 8.67
CA THR A 92 7.47 4.35 10.02
C THR A 92 8.61 4.09 11.00
N GLN A 93 9.75 3.56 10.55
CA GLN A 93 10.95 3.39 11.39
C GLN A 93 11.51 4.74 11.87
N VAL A 94 11.70 5.70 10.96
CA VAL A 94 12.37 6.98 11.27
C VAL A 94 11.40 8.08 11.71
N GLY A 95 10.12 7.97 11.36
CA GLY A 95 9.08 8.96 11.64
C GLY A 95 7.98 8.48 12.59
N LEU A 96 6.95 9.30 12.72
CA LEU A 96 5.76 8.99 13.49
C LEU A 96 4.74 8.26 12.60
N ALA A 97 4.32 7.06 13.01
CA ALA A 97 3.33 6.26 12.29
C ALA A 97 2.02 7.02 12.03
N GLY A 98 1.52 7.75 13.04
CA GLY A 98 0.32 8.56 12.91
C GLY A 98 0.46 9.69 11.88
N ALA A 99 1.60 10.39 11.86
CA ALA A 99 1.88 11.42 10.86
C ALA A 99 1.94 10.82 9.45
N GLY A 100 2.60 9.67 9.31
CA GLY A 100 2.64 8.92 8.05
C GLY A 100 1.26 8.49 7.57
N GLY A 101 0.43 7.93 8.47
CA GLY A 101 -0.95 7.55 8.19
C GLY A 101 -1.76 8.72 7.64
N VAL A 102 -1.71 9.87 8.30
CA VAL A 102 -2.42 11.08 7.84
C VAL A 102 -1.86 11.59 6.51
N LEU A 103 -0.56 11.74 6.41
CA LEU A 103 0.07 12.31 5.21
C LEU A 103 -0.22 11.45 3.97
N VAL A 104 -0.01 10.14 4.05
CA VAL A 104 -0.24 9.23 2.93
C VAL A 104 -1.72 9.15 2.55
N THR A 105 -2.63 9.06 3.52
CA THR A 105 -4.07 8.98 3.23
C THR A 105 -4.62 10.27 2.64
N THR A 106 -4.05 11.42 3.00
CA THR A 106 -4.41 12.73 2.43
C THR A 106 -3.82 12.92 1.04
N LEU A 107 -2.54 12.57 0.84
CA LEU A 107 -1.86 12.77 -0.45
C LEU A 107 -2.35 11.81 -1.54
N ASN A 108 -2.68 10.56 -1.20
CA ASN A 108 -3.07 9.56 -2.19
C ASN A 108 -4.24 10.00 -3.08
N PRO A 109 -5.40 10.47 -2.57
CA PRO A 109 -6.48 10.95 -3.42
C PRO A 109 -6.08 12.16 -4.26
N ILE A 110 -5.34 13.10 -3.67
CA ILE A 110 -4.89 14.34 -4.35
C ILE A 110 -3.98 13.99 -5.53
N LEU A 111 -2.95 13.19 -5.28
CA LEU A 111 -2.01 12.75 -6.31
C LEU A 111 -2.70 11.88 -7.36
N THR A 112 -3.59 10.97 -6.95
CA THR A 112 -4.34 10.13 -7.90
C THR A 112 -5.21 10.98 -8.82
N ALA A 113 -5.92 11.98 -8.29
CA ALA A 113 -6.73 12.90 -9.08
C ALA A 113 -5.87 13.73 -10.04
N LEU A 114 -4.75 14.27 -9.55
CA LEU A 114 -3.80 15.04 -10.36
C LEU A 114 -3.23 14.20 -11.51
N PHE A 115 -2.70 13.01 -11.22
CA PHE A 115 -2.14 12.11 -12.23
C PHE A 115 -3.22 11.62 -13.20
N SER A 116 -4.44 11.35 -12.73
CA SER A 116 -5.55 10.98 -13.60
C SER A 116 -5.92 12.10 -14.57
N ALA A 117 -5.94 13.35 -14.10
CA ALA A 117 -6.22 14.50 -14.94
C ALA A 117 -5.10 14.74 -15.98
N LEU A 118 -3.83 14.57 -15.57
CA LEU A 118 -2.68 14.80 -16.45
C LEU A 118 -2.51 13.71 -17.53
N PHE A 119 -2.72 12.44 -17.18
CA PHE A 119 -2.37 11.30 -18.04
C PHE A 119 -3.56 10.60 -18.71
N PHE A 120 -4.79 10.81 -18.23
CA PHE A 120 -5.97 10.08 -18.72
C PHE A 120 -7.11 10.98 -19.16
N SER A 121 -6.86 12.27 -19.37
CA SER A 121 -7.90 13.26 -19.76
C SER A 121 -9.12 13.25 -18.81
N GLY A 122 -8.89 12.88 -17.55
CA GLY A 122 -9.94 12.88 -16.53
C GLY A 122 -10.35 14.32 -16.19
N TYR A 123 -11.65 14.61 -16.29
CA TYR A 123 -12.17 15.91 -15.87
C TYR A 123 -12.45 15.88 -14.36
N LEU A 124 -11.75 16.74 -13.61
CA LEU A 124 -12.09 17.00 -12.22
C LEU A 124 -13.31 17.94 -12.18
N LEU A 125 -14.36 17.51 -11.54
CA LEU A 125 -15.51 18.35 -11.26
C LEU A 125 -15.14 19.39 -10.20
N LYS A 126 -15.75 20.54 -10.19
CA LYS A 126 -15.51 21.59 -9.19
C LYS A 126 -15.65 21.07 -7.74
N LYS A 127 -16.63 20.19 -7.49
CA LYS A 127 -16.83 19.52 -6.20
C LYS A 127 -15.64 18.65 -5.79
N ASP A 128 -14.99 17.98 -6.75
CA ASP A 128 -13.83 17.12 -6.48
C ASP A 128 -12.62 17.99 -6.10
N ILE A 129 -12.42 19.10 -6.79
CA ILE A 129 -11.36 20.08 -6.46
C ILE A 129 -11.57 20.65 -5.04
N VAL A 130 -12.79 21.04 -4.69
CA VAL A 130 -13.10 21.52 -3.34
C VAL A 130 -12.80 20.45 -2.30
N GLY A 131 -13.21 19.19 -2.54
CA GLY A 131 -12.92 18.07 -1.64
C GLY A 131 -11.42 17.83 -1.46
N LEU A 132 -10.63 17.88 -2.56
CA LEU A 132 -9.18 17.73 -2.51
C LEU A 132 -8.51 18.89 -1.72
N ILE A 133 -8.96 20.13 -1.92
CA ILE A 133 -8.44 21.29 -1.18
C ILE A 133 -8.76 21.15 0.31
N LEU A 134 -9.99 20.80 0.68
CA LEU A 134 -10.38 20.58 2.07
C LEU A 134 -9.58 19.44 2.71
N GLY A 135 -9.38 18.35 1.99
CA GLY A 135 -8.53 17.23 2.42
C GLY A 135 -7.09 17.67 2.66
N PHE A 136 -6.50 18.44 1.74
CA PHE A 136 -5.15 18.98 1.88
C PHE A 136 -5.02 19.92 3.09
N ILE A 137 -5.97 20.84 3.27
CA ILE A 137 -6.00 21.74 4.41
C ILE A 137 -6.12 20.93 5.71
N GLY A 138 -7.04 19.96 5.79
CA GLY A 138 -7.20 19.08 6.96
C GLY A 138 -5.90 18.33 7.29
N GLY A 139 -5.26 17.74 6.30
CA GLY A 139 -3.96 17.07 6.47
C GLY A 139 -2.86 18.03 6.97
N ALA A 140 -2.78 19.24 6.41
CA ALA A 140 -1.83 20.27 6.81
C ALA A 140 -2.04 20.69 8.28
N PHE A 141 -3.29 20.81 8.73
CA PHE A 141 -3.61 21.09 10.14
C PHE A 141 -3.18 19.95 11.08
N ILE A 142 -3.41 18.70 10.71
CA ILE A 142 -3.07 17.55 11.55
C ILE A 142 -1.55 17.44 11.74
N ILE A 143 -0.76 17.60 10.67
CA ILE A 143 0.71 17.56 10.77
C ILE A 143 1.32 18.89 11.23
N LYS A 144 0.52 19.93 11.43
CA LYS A 144 0.97 21.28 11.80
C LYS A 144 2.08 21.78 10.88
N ILE A 145 1.82 21.81 9.57
CA ILE A 145 2.84 22.10 8.54
C ILE A 145 3.58 23.43 8.76
N TRP A 146 2.93 24.39 9.42
CA TRP A 146 3.51 25.70 9.75
C TRP A 146 4.55 25.66 10.87
N ASP A 147 4.55 24.61 11.70
CA ASP A 147 5.55 24.40 12.76
C ASP A 147 6.79 23.65 12.23
N LEU A 148 6.71 23.12 10.99
CA LEU A 148 7.80 22.36 10.38
C LEU A 148 8.70 23.26 9.54
N ASN A 149 10.00 23.28 9.86
CA ASN A 149 10.98 23.84 8.95
C ASN A 149 11.31 22.83 7.82
N PHE A 150 11.93 23.30 6.74
CA PHE A 150 12.23 22.47 5.58
C PHE A 150 13.11 21.24 5.92
N ALA A 151 14.07 21.39 6.84
CA ALA A 151 14.92 20.29 7.28
C ALA A 151 14.10 19.23 8.06
N GLN A 152 13.21 19.65 8.94
CA GLN A 152 12.34 18.74 9.69
C GLN A 152 11.37 17.99 8.80
N LEU A 153 10.91 18.60 7.70
CA LEU A 153 10.06 17.94 6.72
C LEU A 153 10.76 16.69 6.12
N PHE A 154 12.07 16.76 5.92
CA PHE A 154 12.84 15.64 5.38
C PHE A 154 13.34 14.66 6.46
N GLN A 155 13.70 15.17 7.63
CA GLN A 155 14.27 14.36 8.72
C GLN A 155 13.23 13.54 9.48
N SER A 156 11.98 13.99 9.57
CA SER A 156 10.90 13.34 10.33
C SER A 156 10.23 12.15 9.64
N GLY A 157 10.85 11.57 8.63
CA GLY A 157 10.27 10.47 7.84
C GLY A 157 9.29 10.92 6.75
N ASN A 158 8.92 12.20 6.70
CA ASN A 158 7.94 12.73 5.75
C ASN A 158 8.34 12.52 4.29
N PHE A 159 9.63 12.62 3.97
CA PHE A 159 10.14 12.29 2.65
C PHE A 159 9.75 10.86 2.23
N HIS A 160 9.94 9.88 3.12
CA HIS A 160 9.59 8.49 2.86
C HIS A 160 8.07 8.34 2.66
N PHE A 161 7.25 9.04 3.44
CA PHE A 161 5.80 9.01 3.29
C PHE A 161 5.33 9.63 1.97
N ILE A 162 5.97 10.70 1.51
CA ILE A 162 5.69 11.29 0.18
C ILE A 162 6.06 10.31 -0.93
N MET A 163 7.24 9.69 -0.87
CA MET A 163 7.67 8.68 -1.84
C MET A 163 6.75 7.45 -1.81
N SER A 164 6.29 7.04 -0.63
CA SER A 164 5.28 5.99 -0.46
C SER A 164 3.98 6.37 -1.17
N SER A 165 3.46 7.59 -0.98
CA SER A 165 2.27 8.07 -1.68
C SER A 165 2.41 8.07 -3.19
N LEU A 166 3.51 8.57 -3.74
CA LEU A 166 3.77 8.57 -5.18
C LEU A 166 3.81 7.13 -5.73
N SER A 167 4.46 6.22 -5.01
CA SER A 167 4.51 4.81 -5.39
C SER A 167 3.11 4.17 -5.35
N TRP A 168 2.31 4.47 -4.33
CA TRP A 168 0.94 3.96 -4.20
C TRP A 168 0.01 4.46 -5.31
N VAL A 169 0.12 5.71 -5.69
CA VAL A 169 -0.62 6.27 -6.83
C VAL A 169 -0.26 5.51 -8.11
N SER A 170 1.02 5.22 -8.31
CA SER A 170 1.48 4.41 -9.45
C SER A 170 0.89 2.99 -9.41
N VAL A 171 0.87 2.34 -8.23
CA VAL A 171 0.18 1.05 -8.01
C VAL A 171 -1.30 1.16 -8.39
N THR A 172 -1.99 2.20 -7.96
CA THR A 172 -3.41 2.41 -8.24
C THR A 172 -3.68 2.54 -9.74
N ILE A 173 -2.87 3.33 -10.44
CA ILE A 173 -2.98 3.54 -11.89
C ILE A 173 -2.71 2.24 -12.64
N VAL A 174 -1.63 1.52 -12.33
CA VAL A 174 -1.29 0.26 -12.99
C VAL A 174 -2.35 -0.81 -12.72
N THR A 175 -2.83 -0.91 -11.47
CA THR A 175 -3.89 -1.85 -11.09
C THR A 175 -5.20 -1.54 -11.83
N SER A 176 -5.52 -0.28 -12.09
CA SER A 176 -6.74 0.05 -12.85
C SER A 176 -6.72 -0.53 -14.27
N ARG A 177 -5.53 -0.60 -14.90
CA ARG A 177 -5.33 -1.19 -16.23
C ARG A 177 -5.32 -2.71 -16.24
N SER A 178 -4.96 -3.34 -15.13
CA SER A 178 -4.88 -4.80 -15.05
C SER A 178 -6.23 -5.49 -15.24
N LYS A 179 -7.32 -4.81 -14.90
CA LYS A 179 -8.70 -5.35 -14.99
C LYS A 179 -9.10 -5.79 -16.39
N GLU A 180 -8.51 -5.18 -17.43
CA GLU A 180 -8.79 -5.48 -18.83
C GLU A 180 -8.06 -6.74 -19.31
N VAL A 181 -7.03 -7.18 -18.59
CA VAL A 181 -6.06 -8.18 -19.08
C VAL A 181 -6.05 -9.44 -18.22
N ILE A 182 -6.34 -9.32 -16.92
CA ILE A 182 -6.24 -10.45 -15.99
C ILE A 182 -7.27 -10.32 -14.84
N HIS A 183 -7.78 -11.47 -14.39
CA HIS A 183 -8.67 -11.50 -13.22
C HIS A 183 -7.92 -11.10 -11.95
N PHE A 184 -8.59 -10.38 -11.04
CA PHE A 184 -8.02 -9.81 -9.82
C PHE A 184 -7.25 -10.84 -8.95
N LEU A 185 -7.79 -12.05 -8.75
CA LEU A 185 -7.16 -13.05 -7.87
C LEU A 185 -5.78 -13.50 -8.37
N PRO A 186 -5.61 -14.03 -9.61
CA PRO A 186 -4.28 -14.35 -10.12
C PRO A 186 -3.38 -13.14 -10.26
N TYR A 187 -3.92 -11.95 -10.58
CA TYR A 187 -3.15 -10.71 -10.58
C TYR A 187 -2.52 -10.41 -9.23
N SER A 188 -3.32 -10.41 -8.16
CA SER A 188 -2.82 -10.15 -6.80
C SER A 188 -1.81 -11.20 -6.34
N PHE A 189 -2.08 -12.47 -6.60
CA PHE A 189 -1.14 -13.56 -6.30
C PHE A 189 0.22 -13.31 -6.93
N TRP A 190 0.25 -13.03 -8.23
CA TRP A 190 1.51 -12.81 -8.95
C TRP A 190 2.21 -11.50 -8.54
N CYS A 191 1.44 -10.45 -8.27
CA CYS A 191 2.02 -9.21 -7.74
C CYS A 191 2.71 -9.45 -6.40
N PHE A 192 2.09 -10.18 -5.47
CA PHE A 192 2.73 -10.50 -4.19
C PHE A 192 3.93 -11.42 -4.37
N THR A 193 3.82 -12.42 -5.22
CA THR A 193 4.93 -13.36 -5.51
C THR A 193 6.15 -12.64 -6.06
N ILE A 194 5.97 -11.80 -7.10
CA ILE A 194 7.07 -11.05 -7.70
C ILE A 194 7.60 -10.01 -6.72
N SER A 195 6.73 -9.35 -5.95
CA SER A 195 7.16 -8.42 -4.90
C SER A 195 7.98 -9.12 -3.81
N ALA A 196 7.63 -10.35 -3.42
CA ALA A 196 8.43 -11.14 -2.49
C ALA A 196 9.82 -11.45 -3.06
N ILE A 197 9.88 -11.86 -4.33
CA ILE A 197 11.16 -12.13 -5.03
C ILE A 197 12.02 -10.87 -5.11
N LEU A 198 11.44 -9.73 -5.51
CA LEU A 198 12.18 -8.46 -5.57
C LEU A 198 12.66 -8.02 -4.18
N SER A 199 11.82 -8.21 -3.15
CA SER A 199 12.20 -7.90 -1.77
C SER A 199 13.30 -8.80 -1.25
N LEU A 200 13.35 -10.07 -1.66
CA LEU A 200 14.43 -11.00 -1.37
C LEU A 200 15.77 -10.49 -1.94
N PHE A 201 15.77 -9.99 -3.17
CA PHE A 201 16.97 -9.40 -3.77
C PHE A 201 17.43 -8.13 -3.06
N LEU A 202 16.50 -7.27 -2.66
CA LEU A 202 16.83 -6.05 -1.92
C LEU A 202 17.34 -6.35 -0.51
N GLY A 203 16.85 -7.43 0.10
CA GLY A 203 17.26 -7.91 1.42
C GLY A 203 18.26 -9.07 1.37
N TRP A 204 19.06 -9.21 0.31
CA TRP A 204 19.96 -10.37 0.11
C TRP A 204 20.91 -10.61 1.28
N ASN A 205 21.40 -9.54 1.91
CA ASN A 205 22.31 -9.64 3.06
C ASN A 205 21.58 -9.71 4.42
N GLU A 206 20.25 -9.70 4.41
CA GLU A 206 19.46 -9.72 5.64
C GLU A 206 19.31 -11.15 6.17
N PRO A 207 19.37 -11.34 7.50
CA PRO A 207 19.16 -12.65 8.11
C PRO A 207 17.67 -13.01 8.10
N LEU A 208 17.14 -13.42 6.94
CA LEU A 208 15.69 -13.65 6.73
C LEU A 208 15.07 -14.60 7.75
N VAL A 209 15.83 -15.60 8.21
CA VAL A 209 15.35 -16.59 9.19
C VAL A 209 15.40 -16.09 10.64
N SER A 210 15.96 -14.90 10.89
CA SER A 210 16.04 -14.32 12.23
C SER A 210 14.65 -14.08 12.84
N VAL A 211 13.63 -13.87 12.02
CA VAL A 211 12.25 -13.64 12.47
C VAL A 211 11.69 -14.78 13.32
N PHE A 212 12.17 -16.00 13.15
CA PHE A 212 11.76 -17.15 13.96
C PHE A 212 12.30 -17.10 15.41
N ARG A 213 13.21 -16.16 15.69
CA ARG A 213 13.75 -15.91 17.04
C ARG A 213 13.07 -14.73 17.73
N PHE A 214 12.22 -14.01 17.01
CA PHE A 214 11.49 -12.85 17.54
C PHE A 214 10.35 -13.33 18.45
N ASP A 215 9.97 -12.48 19.37
CA ASP A 215 8.92 -12.76 20.33
C ASP A 215 7.51 -12.75 19.68
N TRP A 216 6.51 -13.06 20.48
CA TRP A 216 5.12 -13.12 20.04
C TRP A 216 4.57 -11.76 19.61
N ILE A 217 5.15 -10.64 20.11
CA ILE A 217 4.73 -9.28 19.74
C ILE A 217 4.97 -9.05 18.25
N PHE A 218 6.14 -9.48 17.74
CA PHE A 218 6.42 -9.43 16.30
C PHE A 218 5.37 -10.15 15.46
N TRP A 219 4.99 -11.37 15.87
CA TRP A 219 4.06 -12.19 15.12
C TRP A 219 2.60 -11.75 15.23
N LEU A 220 2.26 -10.99 16.27
CA LEU A 220 0.93 -10.41 16.45
C LEU A 220 0.72 -9.16 15.57
N ASN A 221 1.77 -8.43 15.26
CA ASN A 221 1.75 -7.18 14.52
C ASN A 221 2.20 -7.35 13.06
#